data_5036c6355db5b0aabb89011b43dd74d4
#
_entry.id   5036c6355db5b0aabb89011b43dd74d4
#
_cell.length_a   1.000
_cell.length_b   1.000
_cell.length_c   1.000
_cell.angle_alpha   90.00
_cell.angle_beta   90.00
_cell.angle_gamma   90.00
#
_symmetry.space_group_name_H-M   'P 1'
#
loop_
_entity.id
_entity.type
_entity.pdbx_description
1 polymer ?
#
loop_
_entity_poly.entity_id
_entity_poly.type
_entity_poly.pdbx_seq_one_letter_code
_entity_poly.pdbx_strand_id
1 'polypeptide(L)'
;MNIFKKTILTVLASLLVIGNVYADKIKIGTEGAYPPWNSKDASGNLIGFEVELAQELCAIMKHECTIVEQDWDGMIPALLMRKFDAIMAGMSITAERQKTITFSQGYADEVASLAVTVSYTHLRAHET
;
A
#
# COMPACT_ATOMS: atom_id res chain seq x y z
N MET A 1 -26.68 21.23 49.32
CA MET A 1 -26.34 20.23 48.27
C MET A 1 -25.03 19.62 48.69
N ASN A 2 -25.06 18.38 49.13
CA ASN A 2 -24.01 17.71 49.90
C ASN A 2 -22.72 17.52 49.05
N ILE A 3 -21.57 17.69 49.66
CA ILE A 3 -20.22 17.49 49.09
C ILE A 3 -20.12 16.13 48.38
N PHE A 4 -20.77 15.10 48.92
CA PHE A 4 -20.84 13.79 48.34
C PHE A 4 -21.48 13.72 46.94
N LYS A 5 -22.50 14.53 46.65
CA LYS A 5 -23.15 14.62 45.33
C LYS A 5 -22.25 15.35 44.31
N LYS A 6 -21.47 16.33 44.75
CA LYS A 6 -20.52 17.04 43.88
C LYS A 6 -19.36 16.16 43.49
N THR A 7 -18.82 15.34 44.43
CA THR A 7 -17.71 14.41 44.15
C THR A 7 -18.11 13.29 43.19
N ILE A 8 -19.33 12.74 43.31
CA ILE A 8 -19.86 11.71 42.40
C ILE A 8 -20.05 12.29 41.00
N LEU A 9 -20.54 13.51 40.87
CA LEU A 9 -20.76 14.15 39.57
C LEU A 9 -19.43 14.48 38.86
N THR A 10 -18.38 14.82 39.61
CA THR A 10 -17.04 15.08 39.03
C THR A 10 -16.36 13.81 38.57
N VAL A 11 -16.50 12.71 39.29
CA VAL A 11 -15.96 11.40 38.89
C VAL A 11 -16.68 10.84 37.67
N LEU A 12 -18.00 11.03 37.57
CA LEU A 12 -18.77 10.58 36.41
C LEU A 12 -18.46 11.40 35.14
N ALA A 13 -18.12 12.68 35.27
CA ALA A 13 -17.73 13.53 34.14
C ALA A 13 -16.33 13.20 33.59
N SER A 14 -15.42 12.68 34.43
CA SER A 14 -14.07 12.29 33.97
C SER A 14 -14.02 10.96 33.22
N LEU A 15 -15.06 10.11 33.34
CA LEU A 15 -15.15 8.84 32.61
C LEU A 15 -15.67 8.98 31.16
N LEU A 16 -16.11 10.15 30.75
CA LEU A 16 -16.65 10.39 29.41
C LEU A 16 -15.63 10.91 28.38
N VAL A 17 -14.37 11.07 28.76
CA VAL A 17 -13.28 11.32 27.81
C VAL A 17 -12.73 9.99 27.30
N ILE A 18 -13.61 9.15 26.73
CA ILE A 18 -13.18 8.07 25.84
C ILE A 18 -12.77 8.81 24.56
N GLY A 19 -11.47 9.12 24.46
CA GLY A 19 -10.93 9.65 23.23
C GLY A 19 -11.33 8.75 22.08
N ASN A 20 -12.06 9.29 21.11
CA ASN A 20 -12.21 8.64 19.82
C ASN A 20 -10.81 8.45 19.28
N VAL A 21 -10.27 7.24 19.37
CA VAL A 21 -9.11 6.84 18.61
C VAL A 21 -9.59 6.81 17.17
N TYR A 22 -9.46 7.93 16.47
CA TYR A 22 -9.61 7.92 15.03
C TYR A 22 -8.51 7.01 14.51
N ALA A 23 -8.89 5.87 13.96
CA ALA A 23 -7.96 5.09 13.16
C ALA A 23 -7.49 5.99 12.02
N ASP A 24 -6.18 6.22 11.92
CA ASP A 24 -5.64 7.01 10.82
C ASP A 24 -6.02 6.35 9.50
N LYS A 25 -6.49 7.16 8.56
CA LYS A 25 -6.84 6.70 7.22
C LYS A 25 -5.59 6.67 6.37
N ILE A 26 -5.21 5.47 5.93
CA ILE A 26 -4.04 5.26 5.07
C ILE A 26 -4.53 5.11 3.62
N LYS A 27 -3.90 5.83 2.71
CA LYS A 27 -4.11 5.67 1.27
C LYS A 27 -2.92 4.93 0.67
N ILE A 28 -3.20 3.89 -0.10
CA ILE A 28 -2.19 3.08 -0.77
C ILE A 28 -2.37 3.20 -2.27
N GLY A 29 -1.33 3.66 -2.98
CA GLY A 29 -1.32 3.78 -4.43
C GLY A 29 -0.98 2.45 -5.09
N THR A 30 -1.74 2.04 -6.11
CA THR A 30 -1.46 0.90 -6.98
C THR A 30 -1.78 1.23 -8.43
N GLU A 31 -1.20 0.49 -9.39
CA GLU A 31 -1.43 0.75 -10.81
C GLU A 31 -2.73 0.13 -11.32
N GLY A 32 -3.07 -1.08 -10.87
CA GLY A 32 -4.23 -1.82 -11.35
C GLY A 32 -4.07 -2.40 -12.76
N ALA A 33 -2.84 -2.55 -13.26
CA ALA A 33 -2.52 -3.02 -14.60
C ALA A 33 -1.44 -4.11 -14.66
N TYR A 34 -1.06 -4.69 -13.51
CA TYR A 34 0.02 -5.68 -13.39
C TYR A 34 -0.45 -7.00 -12.75
N PRO A 35 -1.23 -7.84 -13.47
CA PRO A 35 -1.66 -9.14 -12.95
C PRO A 35 -0.47 -10.11 -12.82
N PRO A 36 -0.43 -11.00 -11.81
CA PRO A 36 -1.45 -11.22 -10.77
C PRO A 36 -1.31 -10.31 -9.54
N TRP A 37 -0.35 -9.37 -9.56
CA TRP A 37 -0.04 -8.49 -8.43
C TRP A 37 -1.17 -7.53 -8.14
N ASN A 38 -1.53 -6.73 -9.13
CA ASN A 38 -2.64 -5.77 -9.06
C ASN A 38 -3.27 -5.63 -10.45
N SER A 39 -4.60 -5.65 -10.52
CA SER A 39 -5.36 -5.53 -11.76
C SER A 39 -6.78 -5.05 -11.47
N LYS A 40 -7.59 -4.94 -12.50
CA LYS A 40 -9.02 -4.65 -12.37
C LYS A 40 -9.86 -5.84 -12.79
N ASP A 41 -10.94 -6.07 -12.07
CA ASP A 41 -11.98 -7.00 -12.49
C ASP A 41 -12.86 -6.42 -13.61
N ALA A 42 -13.83 -7.20 -14.10
CA ALA A 42 -14.76 -6.77 -15.15
C ALA A 42 -15.65 -5.58 -14.74
N SER A 43 -15.77 -5.32 -13.44
CA SER A 43 -16.53 -4.21 -12.86
C SER A 43 -15.66 -2.97 -12.58
N GLY A 44 -14.35 -3.07 -12.82
CA GLY A 44 -13.38 -1.99 -12.58
C GLY A 44 -12.85 -1.93 -11.15
N ASN A 45 -13.14 -2.93 -10.29
CA ASN A 45 -12.59 -2.97 -8.96
C ASN A 45 -11.14 -3.42 -8.97
N LEU A 46 -10.32 -2.83 -8.14
CA LEU A 46 -8.93 -3.24 -7.92
C LEU A 46 -8.89 -4.60 -7.21
N ILE A 47 -8.17 -5.55 -7.79
CA ILE A 47 -7.99 -6.92 -7.31
C ILE A 47 -6.54 -7.36 -7.46
N GLY A 48 -6.17 -8.47 -6.84
CA GLY A 48 -4.85 -9.10 -6.95
C GLY A 48 -4.15 -9.21 -5.61
N PHE A 49 -3.01 -9.94 -5.65
CA PHE A 49 -2.25 -10.27 -4.45
C PHE A 49 -1.91 -9.04 -3.59
N GLU A 50 -1.45 -7.95 -4.20
CA GLU A 50 -1.05 -6.74 -3.46
C GLU A 50 -2.23 -5.98 -2.88
N VAL A 51 -3.39 -6.03 -3.56
CA VAL A 51 -4.62 -5.43 -3.05
C VAL A 51 -5.08 -6.15 -1.79
N GLU A 52 -5.07 -7.49 -1.81
CA GLU A 52 -5.42 -8.33 -0.66
C GLU A 52 -4.39 -8.16 0.48
N LEU A 53 -3.10 -8.18 0.15
CA LEU A 53 -2.02 -7.96 1.13
C LEU A 53 -2.14 -6.59 1.81
N ALA A 54 -2.45 -5.54 1.04
CA ALA A 54 -2.67 -4.21 1.60
C ALA A 54 -3.82 -4.19 2.61
N GLN A 55 -4.94 -4.84 2.27
CA GLN A 55 -6.12 -4.93 3.13
C GLN A 55 -5.80 -5.69 4.43
N GLU A 56 -5.09 -6.81 4.34
CA GLU A 56 -4.67 -7.60 5.50
C GLU A 56 -3.71 -6.82 6.42
N LEU A 57 -2.72 -6.13 5.84
CA LEU A 57 -1.80 -5.29 6.62
C LEU A 57 -2.56 -4.18 7.35
N CYS A 58 -3.53 -3.55 6.70
CA CYS A 58 -4.36 -2.53 7.32
C CYS A 58 -5.21 -3.08 8.47
N ALA A 59 -5.77 -4.27 8.30
CA ALA A 59 -6.52 -4.95 9.35
C ALA A 59 -5.64 -5.27 10.57
N ILE A 60 -4.41 -5.76 10.35
CA ILE A 60 -3.44 -6.04 11.41
C ILE A 60 -3.04 -4.75 12.14
N MET A 61 -2.81 -3.67 11.41
CA MET A 61 -2.47 -2.36 11.97
C MET A 61 -3.66 -1.66 12.64
N LYS A 62 -4.87 -2.16 12.44
CA LYS A 62 -6.13 -1.55 12.90
C LYS A 62 -6.35 -0.13 12.32
N HIS A 63 -5.94 0.07 11.08
CA HIS A 63 -6.16 1.30 10.32
C HIS A 63 -7.23 1.10 9.25
N GLU A 64 -7.93 2.18 8.92
CA GLU A 64 -8.81 2.22 7.74
C GLU A 64 -7.95 2.55 6.52
N CYS A 65 -7.94 1.66 5.51
CA CYS A 65 -7.16 1.88 4.30
C CYS A 65 -8.06 2.08 3.07
N THR A 66 -7.58 2.91 2.16
CA THR A 66 -8.19 3.11 0.84
C THR A 66 -7.12 2.85 -0.21
N ILE A 67 -7.43 2.00 -1.18
CA ILE A 67 -6.54 1.76 -2.32
C ILE A 67 -6.90 2.73 -3.43
N VAL A 68 -5.90 3.44 -3.94
CA VAL A 68 -6.03 4.52 -4.93
C VAL A 68 -5.32 4.08 -6.21
N GLU A 69 -6.02 4.13 -7.32
CA GLU A 69 -5.43 3.89 -8.63
C GLU A 69 -4.58 5.09 -9.07
N GLN A 70 -3.41 4.81 -9.62
CA GLN A 70 -2.50 5.79 -10.17
C GLN A 70 -1.66 5.17 -11.28
N ASP A 71 -1.61 5.79 -12.45
CA ASP A 71 -0.74 5.36 -13.55
C ASP A 71 0.72 5.29 -13.11
N TRP A 72 1.46 4.32 -13.65
CA TRP A 72 2.84 4.01 -13.27
C TRP A 72 3.78 5.23 -13.30
N ASP A 73 3.76 5.99 -14.39
CA ASP A 73 4.64 7.15 -14.56
C ASP A 73 4.39 8.26 -13.52
N GLY A 74 3.17 8.32 -13.00
CA GLY A 74 2.77 9.26 -11.96
C GLY A 74 2.94 8.76 -10.52
N MET A 75 3.34 7.51 -10.31
CA MET A 75 3.30 6.85 -9.00
C MET A 75 4.19 7.54 -7.96
N ILE A 76 5.49 7.69 -8.23
CA ILE A 76 6.44 8.36 -7.32
C ILE A 76 6.10 9.85 -7.16
N PRO A 77 5.85 10.62 -8.24
CA PRO A 77 5.39 12.00 -8.10
C PRO A 77 4.14 12.16 -7.21
N ALA A 78 3.17 11.27 -7.34
CA ALA A 78 1.94 11.31 -6.55
C ALA A 78 2.19 11.01 -5.05
N LEU A 79 3.10 10.07 -4.74
CA LEU A 79 3.54 9.82 -3.37
C LEU A 79 4.20 11.06 -2.75
N LEU A 80 5.11 11.70 -3.49
CA LEU A 80 5.78 12.92 -3.03
C LEU A 80 4.82 14.09 -2.81
N MET A 81 3.76 14.17 -3.61
CA MET A 81 2.66 15.13 -3.43
C MET A 81 1.63 14.71 -2.37
N ARG A 82 1.85 13.60 -1.67
CA ARG A 82 0.95 13.06 -0.65
C ARG A 82 -0.48 12.79 -1.13
N LYS A 83 -0.63 12.36 -2.38
CA LYS A 83 -1.93 11.86 -2.86
C LYS A 83 -2.30 10.54 -2.19
N PHE A 84 -1.30 9.75 -1.82
CA PHE A 84 -1.36 8.56 -0.98
C PHE A 84 -0.12 8.46 -0.10
N ASP A 85 -0.15 7.59 0.88
CA ASP A 85 0.85 7.48 1.95
C ASP A 85 1.89 6.40 1.66
N ALA A 86 1.53 5.39 0.86
CA ALA A 86 2.41 4.30 0.44
C ALA A 86 2.08 3.85 -0.98
N ILE A 87 3.04 3.19 -1.63
CA ILE A 87 2.88 2.51 -2.93
C ILE A 87 2.95 1.00 -2.69
N MET A 88 2.01 0.27 -3.29
CA MET A 88 2.05 -1.20 -3.39
C MET A 88 1.65 -1.58 -4.82
N ALA A 89 2.65 -1.74 -5.70
CA ALA A 89 2.45 -1.87 -7.14
C ALA A 89 3.60 -2.62 -7.84
N GLY A 90 4.15 -3.67 -7.22
CA GLY A 90 5.26 -4.44 -7.78
C GLY A 90 6.52 -3.62 -8.03
N MET A 91 6.73 -2.54 -7.28
CA MET A 91 7.82 -1.62 -7.54
C MET A 91 9.17 -2.18 -7.07
N SER A 92 10.04 -2.52 -8.01
CA SER A 92 11.40 -3.01 -7.73
C SER A 92 12.21 -1.99 -6.93
N ILE A 93 12.94 -2.48 -5.93
CA ILE A 93 13.86 -1.69 -5.12
C ILE A 93 15.12 -1.43 -5.94
N THR A 94 15.33 -0.18 -6.36
CA THR A 94 16.53 0.21 -7.11
C THR A 94 17.25 1.36 -6.42
N ALA A 95 18.58 1.43 -6.60
CA ALA A 95 19.40 2.51 -6.05
C ALA A 95 18.94 3.90 -6.53
N GLU A 96 18.39 4.00 -7.74
CA GLU A 96 17.86 5.26 -8.26
C GLU A 96 16.59 5.70 -7.51
N ARG A 97 15.63 4.79 -7.34
CA ARG A 97 14.41 5.07 -6.60
C ARG A 97 14.66 5.38 -5.12
N GLN A 98 15.63 4.67 -4.51
CA GLN A 98 16.02 4.89 -3.11
C GLN A 98 16.60 6.28 -2.83
N LYS A 99 17.04 7.02 -3.84
CA LYS A 99 17.45 8.44 -3.68
C LYS A 99 16.26 9.35 -3.40
N THR A 100 15.04 8.93 -3.76
CA THR A 100 13.86 9.77 -3.74
C THR A 100 12.81 9.29 -2.73
N ILE A 101 12.65 7.97 -2.57
CA ILE A 101 11.67 7.33 -1.71
C ILE A 101 12.30 6.23 -0.86
N THR A 102 11.68 5.93 0.27
CA THR A 102 12.09 4.83 1.15
C THR A 102 11.28 3.58 0.83
N PHE A 103 11.92 2.42 0.85
CA PHE A 103 11.29 1.12 0.66
C PHE A 103 11.21 0.34 1.96
N SER A 104 10.23 -0.54 2.07
CA SER A 104 10.19 -1.63 3.04
C SER A 104 11.19 -2.73 2.66
N GLN A 105 11.18 -3.82 3.41
CA GLN A 105 11.79 -5.07 2.93
C GLN A 105 11.05 -5.56 1.68
N GLY A 106 11.76 -6.30 0.81
CA GLY A 106 11.12 -7.00 -0.31
C GLY A 106 10.13 -8.04 0.21
N TYR A 107 8.94 -8.09 -0.38
CA TYR A 107 7.90 -9.08 -0.05
C TYR A 107 7.72 -10.14 -1.15
N ALA A 108 8.39 -9.96 -2.29
CA ALA A 108 8.43 -10.91 -3.39
C ALA A 108 9.71 -10.76 -4.20
N ASP A 109 10.13 -11.84 -4.84
CA ASP A 109 11.24 -11.86 -5.81
C ASP A 109 10.69 -12.08 -7.21
N GLU A 110 11.18 -11.31 -8.18
CA GLU A 110 10.83 -11.47 -9.58
C GLU A 110 12.06 -11.91 -10.39
N VAL A 111 11.86 -12.88 -11.25
CA VAL A 111 12.87 -13.32 -12.21
C VAL A 111 12.60 -12.63 -13.56
N ALA A 112 13.48 -11.72 -13.93
CA ALA A 112 13.42 -11.11 -15.26
C ALA A 112 13.82 -12.13 -16.32
N SER A 113 13.01 -12.29 -17.36
CA SER A 113 13.27 -13.18 -18.51
C SER A 113 13.16 -12.41 -19.81
N LEU A 114 14.04 -12.73 -20.74
CA LEU A 114 14.01 -12.17 -22.10
C LEU A 114 13.19 -13.10 -23.01
N ALA A 115 12.06 -12.62 -23.49
CA ALA A 115 11.30 -13.31 -24.52
C ALA A 115 11.82 -12.91 -25.91
N VAL A 116 12.20 -13.90 -26.72
CA VAL A 116 12.62 -13.70 -28.11
C VAL A 116 11.81 -14.58 -29.05
N THR A 117 11.73 -14.20 -30.32
CA THR A 117 11.09 -15.05 -31.34
C THR A 117 11.90 -16.33 -31.54
N VAL A 118 11.23 -17.44 -31.82
CA VAL A 118 11.85 -18.77 -32.04
C VAL A 118 12.91 -18.75 -33.15
N SER A 119 12.82 -17.81 -34.10
CA SER A 119 13.78 -17.64 -35.19
C SER A 119 15.07 -16.92 -34.78
N TYR A 120 15.17 -16.41 -33.57
CA TYR A 120 16.33 -15.65 -33.07
C TYR A 120 17.42 -16.60 -32.56
N THR A 121 18.06 -17.37 -33.48
CA THR A 121 19.02 -18.43 -33.15
C THR A 121 20.40 -17.95 -32.77
N HIS A 122 20.77 -16.69 -33.04
CA HIS A 122 22.13 -16.19 -32.81
C HIS A 122 22.42 -15.79 -31.34
N LEU A 123 21.44 -15.75 -30.44
CA LEU A 123 21.69 -15.55 -29.02
C LEU A 123 22.22 -16.81 -28.31
N ARG A 124 22.20 -17.99 -28.98
CA ARG A 124 22.73 -19.24 -28.42
C ARG A 124 24.27 -19.36 -28.51
N ALA A 125 24.94 -18.42 -29.16
CA ALA A 125 26.39 -18.53 -29.45
C ALA A 125 27.29 -18.12 -28.27
N HIS A 126 26.78 -17.75 -27.11
CA HIS A 126 27.57 -17.30 -25.96
C HIS A 126 27.38 -18.14 -24.69
N GLU A 127 26.78 -19.33 -24.79
CA GLU A 127 26.73 -20.29 -23.68
C GLU A 127 27.84 -21.34 -23.86
N THR A 128 29.11 -20.93 -23.69
CA THR A 128 30.26 -21.84 -23.48
C THR A 128 31.17 -21.27 -22.42
#